data_f8678a4c26920d8d3436e24444615805
#
_entry.id   f8678a4c26920d8d3436e24444615805
#
_cell.length_a   1.000
_cell.length_b   1.000
_cell.length_c   1.000
_cell.angle_alpha   90.00
_cell.angle_beta   90.00
_cell.angle_gamma   90.00
#
_symmetry.space_group_name_H-M   'P 1'
#
loop_
_entity.id
_entity.type
_entity.pdbx_description
1 polymer ?
#
loop_
_entity_poly.entity_id
_entity_poly.type
_entity_poly.pdbx_seq_one_letter_code
_entity_poly.pdbx_strand_id
1 'polypeptide(L)'
;KNNYNLTGKISNAELRIPKNKNIKELNFNFTVYDNNYKFEKILFKFNTIKFNSKFINIQQKNDKFFVKGNLKNKKNKINSDIILLIFNNNLESFDFSNSKFDSTSEFSFDLSKKFKIRNLKVDSKLNLDELILKYDLYKIKNYIKDYNNLIKLKESKLNIKYLGKKFLIDGTSEFYIE
;
A
#
# COMPACT_ATOMS: atom_id res chain seq x y z
N LYS A 1 -28.68 27.57 3.91
CA LYS A 1 -27.63 26.56 4.22
C LYS A 1 -26.59 27.28 5.06
N ASN A 2 -26.40 26.86 6.30
CA ASN A 2 -25.34 27.40 7.15
C ASN A 2 -24.00 26.83 6.61
N ASN A 3 -23.23 27.64 5.93
CA ASN A 3 -21.86 27.27 5.54
C ASN A 3 -21.01 27.30 6.81
N TYR A 4 -20.59 26.15 7.29
CA TYR A 4 -19.64 26.07 8.38
C TYR A 4 -18.27 25.65 7.85
N ASN A 5 -17.25 26.21 8.46
CA ASN A 5 -15.85 25.83 8.20
C ASN A 5 -15.20 25.50 9.55
N LEU A 6 -14.76 24.25 9.69
CA LEU A 6 -14.08 23.77 10.89
C LEU A 6 -12.68 23.32 10.48
N THR A 7 -11.67 23.84 11.15
CA THR A 7 -10.29 23.41 10.99
C THR A 7 -9.72 22.91 12.30
N GLY A 8 -8.81 21.97 12.24
CA GLY A 8 -8.16 21.46 13.43
C GLY A 8 -6.93 20.61 13.13
N LYS A 9 -6.31 20.14 14.21
CA LYS A 9 -5.17 19.25 14.16
C LYS A 9 -5.37 18.09 15.14
N ILE A 10 -5.05 16.90 14.71
CA ILE A 10 -4.93 15.72 15.55
C ILE A 10 -3.45 15.37 15.65
N SER A 11 -3.01 15.03 16.85
CA SER A 11 -1.60 14.66 17.11
C SER A 11 -1.54 13.41 17.96
N ASN A 12 -0.67 12.48 17.57
CA ASN A 12 -0.35 11.24 18.26
C ASN A 12 -1.58 10.39 18.66
N ALA A 13 -2.58 10.33 17.79
CA ALA A 13 -3.77 9.51 18.02
C ALA A 13 -3.50 8.04 17.69
N GLU A 14 -4.31 7.17 18.28
CA GLU A 14 -4.38 5.74 17.94
C GLU A 14 -5.78 5.41 17.42
N LEU A 15 -5.85 4.70 16.29
CA LEU A 15 -7.09 4.20 15.72
C LEU A 15 -7.05 2.68 15.70
N ARG A 16 -7.97 2.07 16.44
CA ARG A 16 -8.15 0.61 16.47
C ARG A 16 -9.02 0.16 15.31
N ILE A 17 -8.48 -0.75 14.53
CA ILE A 17 -9.19 -1.36 13.38
C ILE A 17 -9.56 -2.80 13.74
N PRO A 18 -10.70 -3.32 13.26
CA PRO A 18 -11.05 -4.72 13.45
C PRO A 18 -9.92 -5.68 13.07
N LYS A 19 -9.88 -6.86 13.71
CA LYS A 19 -8.83 -7.88 13.55
C LYS A 19 -7.47 -7.50 14.17
N ASN A 20 -7.50 -6.79 15.31
CA ASN A 20 -6.31 -6.41 16.10
C ASN A 20 -5.24 -5.63 15.31
N LYS A 21 -5.66 -4.84 14.33
CA LYS A 21 -4.78 -3.96 13.57
C LYS A 21 -4.95 -2.53 14.07
N ASN A 22 -3.84 -1.87 14.36
CA ASN A 22 -3.84 -0.53 14.91
C ASN A 22 -3.08 0.42 13.99
N ILE A 23 -3.65 1.59 13.78
CA ILE A 23 -2.93 2.75 13.28
C ILE A 23 -2.46 3.53 14.50
N LYS A 24 -1.16 3.74 14.62
CA LYS A 24 -0.51 4.47 15.73
C LYS A 24 0.19 5.71 15.21
N GLU A 25 0.56 6.58 16.16
CA GLU A 25 1.28 7.81 15.85
C GLU A 25 0.55 8.65 14.78
N LEU A 26 -0.80 8.63 14.78
CA LEU A 26 -1.60 9.30 13.76
C LEU A 26 -1.61 10.80 13.99
N ASN A 27 -1.11 11.53 13.02
CA ASN A 27 -1.06 12.99 13.01
C ASN A 27 -1.64 13.51 11.70
N PHE A 28 -2.47 14.53 11.75
CA PHE A 28 -2.98 15.21 10.55
C PHE A 28 -3.62 16.56 10.88
N ASN A 29 -3.68 17.42 9.88
CA ASN A 29 -4.55 18.60 9.88
C ASN A 29 -5.84 18.26 9.16
N PHE A 30 -6.96 18.85 9.57
CA PHE A 30 -8.22 18.68 8.88
C PHE A 30 -8.93 19.99 8.66
N THR A 31 -9.70 20.04 7.58
CA THR A 31 -10.65 21.08 7.24
C THR A 31 -11.96 20.43 6.82
N VAL A 32 -13.05 20.87 7.43
CA VAL A 32 -14.41 20.41 7.09
C VAL A 32 -15.21 21.63 6.67
N TYR A 33 -15.74 21.59 5.45
CA TYR A 33 -16.62 22.65 4.93
C TYR A 33 -17.72 22.01 4.08
N ASP A 34 -18.93 22.37 4.35
CA ASP A 34 -20.11 21.73 3.75
C ASP A 34 -20.04 20.20 3.84
N ASN A 35 -20.03 19.53 2.69
CA ASN A 35 -19.93 18.06 2.57
C ASN A 35 -18.52 17.60 2.17
N ASN A 36 -17.51 18.43 2.40
CA ASN A 36 -16.12 18.14 2.06
C ASN A 36 -15.28 18.03 3.33
N TYR A 37 -14.48 16.99 3.39
CA TYR A 37 -13.53 16.73 4.47
C TYR A 37 -12.14 16.61 3.85
N LYS A 38 -11.25 17.50 4.20
CA LYS A 38 -9.86 17.53 3.72
C LYS A 38 -8.93 17.21 4.89
N PHE A 39 -8.09 16.22 4.70
CA PHE A 39 -7.04 15.84 5.63
C PHE A 39 -5.70 16.06 4.95
N GLU A 40 -4.76 16.69 5.64
CA GLU A 40 -3.46 17.07 5.10
C GLU A 40 -2.34 16.78 6.10
N LYS A 41 -1.11 16.66 5.58
CA LYS A 41 0.09 16.40 6.39
C LYS A 41 -0.07 15.16 7.27
N ILE A 42 -0.65 14.12 6.70
CA ILE A 42 -1.00 12.91 7.42
C ILE A 42 0.26 12.08 7.61
N LEU A 43 0.53 11.70 8.86
CA LEU A 43 1.61 10.79 9.25
C LEU A 43 1.01 9.71 10.13
N PHE A 44 1.34 8.47 9.91
CA PHE A 44 0.90 7.37 10.77
C PHE A 44 1.80 6.15 10.63
N LYS A 45 1.67 5.26 11.60
CA LYS A 45 2.32 3.96 11.61
C LYS A 45 1.27 2.87 11.57
N PHE A 46 1.40 1.97 10.61
CA PHE A 46 0.57 0.78 10.52
C PHE A 46 1.46 -0.45 10.64
N ASN A 47 1.26 -1.24 11.70
CA ASN A 47 2.23 -2.24 12.15
C ASN A 47 3.61 -1.58 12.36
N THR A 48 4.62 -2.00 11.61
CA THR A 48 5.99 -1.47 11.67
C THR A 48 6.28 -0.40 10.62
N ILE A 49 5.37 -0.20 9.65
CA ILE A 49 5.57 0.69 8.50
C ILE A 49 5.08 2.10 8.81
N LYS A 50 5.95 3.08 8.55
CA LYS A 50 5.60 4.49 8.58
C LYS A 50 5.09 4.94 7.23
N PHE A 51 3.90 5.50 7.23
CA PHE A 51 3.27 6.10 6.07
C PHE A 51 3.14 7.61 6.23
N ASN A 52 3.21 8.31 5.11
CA ASN A 52 2.79 9.68 5.02
C ASN A 52 1.82 9.86 3.85
N SER A 53 0.96 10.87 3.97
CA SER A 53 0.08 11.29 2.89
C SER A 53 0.05 12.81 2.86
N LYS A 54 0.13 13.35 1.65
CA LYS A 54 -0.01 14.81 1.46
C LYS A 54 -1.44 15.23 1.72
N PHE A 55 -2.39 14.43 1.23
CA PHE A 55 -3.82 14.68 1.38
C PHE A 55 -4.66 13.41 1.30
N ILE A 56 -5.79 13.44 2.00
CA ILE A 56 -6.94 12.56 1.79
C ILE A 56 -8.16 13.47 1.77
N ASN A 57 -8.90 13.44 0.67
CA ASN A 57 -10.12 14.20 0.49
C ASN A 57 -11.32 13.25 0.51
N ILE A 58 -12.34 13.61 1.25
CA ILE A 58 -13.61 12.89 1.30
C ILE A 58 -14.72 13.88 0.90
N GLN A 59 -15.48 13.54 -0.11
CA GLN A 59 -16.62 14.32 -0.56
C GLN A 59 -17.88 13.50 -0.39
N GLN A 60 -18.83 14.00 0.39
CA GLN A 60 -20.16 13.38 0.49
C GLN A 60 -21.00 13.80 -0.71
N LYS A 61 -21.52 12.81 -1.44
CA LYS A 61 -22.47 13.00 -2.55
C LYS A 61 -23.61 12.02 -2.36
N ASN A 62 -24.82 12.56 -2.11
CA ASN A 62 -25.99 11.74 -1.83
C ASN A 62 -25.73 10.75 -0.67
N ASP A 63 -25.85 9.45 -0.97
CA ASP A 63 -25.69 8.38 0.01
C ASP A 63 -24.31 7.74 0.03
N LYS A 64 -23.29 8.39 -0.55
CA LYS A 64 -21.93 7.86 -0.67
C LYS A 64 -20.90 8.93 -0.31
N PHE A 65 -19.74 8.45 0.11
CA PHE A 65 -18.54 9.25 0.24
C PHE A 65 -17.58 8.87 -0.86
N PHE A 66 -17.16 9.84 -1.64
CA PHE A 66 -16.05 9.67 -2.58
C PHE A 66 -14.75 10.01 -1.86
N VAL A 67 -13.86 9.04 -1.76
CA VAL A 67 -12.56 9.17 -1.09
C VAL A 67 -11.46 9.13 -2.14
N LYS A 68 -10.53 10.07 -2.06
CA LYS A 68 -9.33 10.09 -2.91
C LYS A 68 -8.15 10.60 -2.08
N GLY A 69 -6.98 10.01 -2.31
CA GLY A 69 -5.78 10.40 -1.57
C GLY A 69 -4.52 9.80 -2.15
N ASN A 70 -3.42 10.05 -1.46
CA ASN A 70 -2.15 9.40 -1.74
C ASN A 70 -1.56 8.80 -0.47
N LEU A 71 -0.67 7.84 -0.64
CA LEU A 71 0.13 7.24 0.41
C LEU A 71 1.56 7.12 -0.07
N LYS A 72 2.50 7.35 0.83
CA LYS A 72 3.92 7.17 0.58
C LYS A 72 4.59 6.54 1.81
N ASN A 73 5.47 5.60 1.55
CA ASN A 73 6.42 5.12 2.54
C ASN A 73 7.84 5.18 1.98
N LYS A 74 8.84 5.18 2.87
CA LYS A 74 10.25 5.19 2.47
C LYS A 74 11.02 4.16 3.28
N LYS A 75 11.80 3.33 2.58
CA LYS A 75 12.80 2.38 3.12
C LYS A 75 12.32 1.56 4.32
N ASN A 76 11.10 1.04 4.24
CA ASN A 76 10.62 0.15 5.28
C ASN A 76 10.96 -1.30 4.93
N LYS A 77 11.29 -2.09 5.95
CA LYS A 77 11.37 -3.54 5.77
C LYS A 77 10.00 -4.10 5.43
N ILE A 78 9.97 -5.03 4.51
CA ILE A 78 8.77 -5.80 4.22
C ILE A 78 8.55 -6.75 5.40
N ASN A 79 7.34 -6.76 5.92
CA ASN A 79 6.89 -7.74 6.90
C ASN A 79 5.95 -8.72 6.18
N SER A 80 6.11 -10.02 6.43
CA SER A 80 5.25 -11.08 5.91
C SER A 80 3.77 -10.78 6.11
N ASP A 81 3.38 -10.21 7.26
CA ASP A 81 1.99 -9.85 7.55
C ASP A 81 1.38 -8.85 6.55
N ILE A 82 2.21 -7.93 6.02
CA ILE A 82 1.75 -6.93 5.05
C ILE A 82 1.55 -7.57 3.69
N ILE A 83 2.43 -8.48 3.34
CA ILE A 83 2.35 -9.20 2.08
C ILE A 83 1.14 -10.13 2.08
N LEU A 84 0.89 -10.84 3.18
CA LEU A 84 -0.32 -11.65 3.37
C LEU A 84 -1.61 -10.83 3.29
N LEU A 85 -1.56 -9.53 3.61
CA LEU A 85 -2.70 -8.62 3.43
C LEU A 85 -2.99 -8.27 1.97
N ILE A 86 -1.96 -8.25 1.13
CA ILE A 86 -2.04 -7.86 -0.28
C ILE A 86 -2.29 -9.11 -1.15
N PHE A 87 -1.60 -10.18 -0.84
CA PHE A 87 -1.63 -11.43 -1.59
C PHE A 87 -2.23 -12.53 -0.71
N ASN A 88 -3.45 -12.85 -0.96
CA ASN A 88 -4.26 -13.76 -0.13
C ASN A 88 -3.80 -15.25 -0.16
N ASN A 89 -2.72 -15.62 -0.88
CA ASN A 89 -2.28 -17.02 -1.07
C ASN A 89 -0.76 -17.16 -1.24
N ASN A 90 -0.24 -18.28 -0.70
CA ASN A 90 1.05 -18.95 -0.95
C ASN A 90 2.25 -18.05 -1.28
N LEU A 91 2.76 -17.43 -0.24
CA LEU A 91 4.03 -16.69 -0.30
C LEU A 91 5.25 -17.53 0.13
N GLU A 92 5.06 -18.84 0.31
CA GLU A 92 6.15 -19.76 0.70
C GLU A 92 7.31 -19.76 -0.29
N SER A 93 7.02 -19.42 -1.55
CA SER A 93 8.04 -19.28 -2.60
C SER A 93 8.81 -17.97 -2.57
N PHE A 94 8.46 -17.02 -1.67
CA PHE A 94 9.08 -15.71 -1.62
C PHE A 94 9.78 -15.49 -0.29
N ASP A 95 11.02 -15.06 -0.33
CA ASP A 95 11.74 -14.62 0.86
C ASP A 95 11.94 -13.10 0.82
N PHE A 96 11.33 -12.43 1.78
CA PHE A 96 11.37 -10.98 1.95
C PHE A 96 12.18 -10.54 3.17
N SER A 97 12.88 -11.46 3.83
CA SER A 97 13.52 -11.23 5.13
C SER A 97 14.46 -10.02 5.15
N ASN A 98 15.13 -9.75 4.03
CA ASN A 98 16.03 -8.61 3.85
C ASN A 98 15.47 -7.50 2.97
N SER A 99 14.26 -7.68 2.47
CA SER A 99 13.67 -6.74 1.52
C SER A 99 13.27 -5.43 2.18
N LYS A 100 13.70 -4.32 1.58
CA LYS A 100 13.19 -2.99 1.89
C LYS A 100 12.43 -2.45 0.68
N PHE A 101 11.46 -1.62 0.95
CA PHE A 101 10.68 -1.04 -0.12
C PHE A 101 10.34 0.42 0.11
N ASP A 102 10.23 1.13 -1.00
CA ASP A 102 9.61 2.44 -1.11
C ASP A 102 8.33 2.32 -1.90
N SER A 103 7.30 3.05 -1.53
CA SER A 103 6.12 3.15 -2.39
C SER A 103 5.54 4.55 -2.44
N THR A 104 4.93 4.86 -3.56
CA THR A 104 4.08 6.03 -3.74
C THR A 104 2.82 5.55 -4.44
N SER A 105 1.68 5.73 -3.78
CA SER A 105 0.38 5.25 -4.25
C SER A 105 -0.62 6.39 -4.30
N GLU A 106 -1.42 6.42 -5.34
CA GLU A 106 -2.64 7.20 -5.42
C GLU A 106 -3.83 6.25 -5.37
N PHE A 107 -4.87 6.63 -4.66
CA PHE A 107 -6.07 5.80 -4.55
C PHE A 107 -7.35 6.63 -4.60
N SER A 108 -8.41 5.98 -5.06
CA SER A 108 -9.77 6.50 -4.95
C SER A 108 -10.78 5.36 -4.80
N PHE A 109 -11.87 5.61 -4.09
CA PHE A 109 -12.96 4.67 -3.93
C PHE A 109 -14.25 5.36 -3.49
N ASP A 110 -15.37 4.68 -3.69
CA ASP A 110 -16.66 5.02 -3.08
C ASP A 110 -16.80 4.26 -1.77
N LEU A 111 -17.23 4.97 -0.72
CA LEU A 111 -17.60 4.41 0.56
C LEU A 111 -19.10 4.61 0.78
N SER A 112 -19.83 3.50 0.96
CA SER A 112 -21.27 3.59 1.28
C SER A 112 -21.48 3.99 2.74
N LYS A 113 -22.71 4.41 3.12
CA LYS A 113 -23.10 4.65 4.52
C LYS A 113 -22.91 3.42 5.43
N LYS A 114 -22.90 2.20 4.86
CA LYS A 114 -22.60 0.94 5.57
C LYS A 114 -21.12 0.59 5.55
N PHE A 115 -20.23 1.56 5.29
CA PHE A 115 -18.78 1.41 5.22
C PHE A 115 -18.28 0.33 4.23
N LYS A 116 -19.05 0.03 3.18
CA LYS A 116 -18.61 -0.86 2.11
C LYS A 116 -17.87 -0.08 1.04
N ILE A 117 -16.65 -0.50 0.77
CA ILE A 117 -15.79 0.05 -0.30
C ILE A 117 -16.28 -0.50 -1.64
N ARG A 118 -16.39 0.40 -2.64
CA ARG A 118 -16.70 0.10 -4.03
C ARG A 118 -15.81 0.92 -4.95
N ASN A 119 -15.68 0.47 -6.19
CA ASN A 119 -14.94 1.19 -7.24
C ASN A 119 -13.52 1.56 -6.83
N LEU A 120 -12.86 0.70 -6.04
CA LEU A 120 -11.47 0.93 -5.60
C LEU A 120 -10.56 0.97 -6.82
N LYS A 121 -9.80 2.05 -6.91
CA LYS A 121 -8.70 2.24 -7.86
C LYS A 121 -7.44 2.56 -7.07
N VAL A 122 -6.36 1.92 -7.43
CA VAL A 122 -5.03 2.17 -6.86
C VAL A 122 -4.03 2.23 -8.01
N ASP A 123 -3.17 3.22 -7.98
CA ASP A 123 -2.01 3.35 -8.86
C ASP A 123 -0.78 3.53 -7.97
N SER A 124 0.16 2.58 -8.02
CA SER A 124 1.31 2.53 -7.12
C SER A 124 2.60 2.35 -7.89
N LYS A 125 3.60 3.13 -7.51
CA LYS A 125 5.00 2.89 -7.88
C LYS A 125 5.70 2.30 -6.67
N LEU A 126 6.34 1.16 -6.86
CA LEU A 126 7.02 0.40 -5.82
C LEU A 126 8.47 0.18 -6.24
N ASN A 127 9.41 0.52 -5.38
CA ASN A 127 10.80 0.13 -5.51
C ASN A 127 11.13 -0.90 -4.43
N LEU A 128 11.72 -2.01 -4.83
CA LEU A 128 12.18 -3.08 -3.95
C LEU A 128 13.70 -3.20 -4.08
N ASP A 129 14.40 -3.20 -2.95
CA ASP A 129 15.86 -3.37 -2.95
C ASP A 129 16.25 -4.81 -3.36
N GLU A 130 15.61 -5.79 -2.75
CA GLU A 130 15.88 -7.21 -3.01
C GLU A 130 14.63 -8.06 -2.77
N LEU A 131 14.46 -9.09 -3.61
CA LEU A 131 13.43 -10.11 -3.46
C LEU A 131 14.02 -11.45 -3.88
N ILE A 132 13.92 -12.47 -3.03
CA ILE A 132 14.35 -13.82 -3.34
C ILE A 132 13.12 -14.69 -3.63
N LEU A 133 13.12 -15.31 -4.79
CA LEU A 133 12.12 -16.27 -5.21
C LEU A 133 12.71 -17.68 -5.10
N LYS A 134 12.03 -18.56 -4.37
CA LYS A 134 12.34 -19.99 -4.37
C LYS A 134 11.48 -20.64 -5.46
N TYR A 135 12.07 -20.85 -6.61
CA TYR A 135 11.32 -21.38 -7.76
C TYR A 135 12.13 -22.45 -8.49
N ASP A 136 11.55 -23.63 -8.62
CA ASP A 136 12.15 -24.72 -9.36
C ASP A 136 11.97 -24.53 -10.88
N LEU A 137 12.94 -23.94 -11.51
CA LEU A 137 13.02 -23.86 -12.96
C LEU A 137 13.63 -25.15 -13.52
N TYR A 138 12.87 -26.23 -13.48
CA TYR A 138 13.33 -27.56 -13.92
C TYR A 138 14.08 -27.54 -15.27
N LYS A 139 13.67 -26.69 -16.21
CA LYS A 139 14.35 -26.55 -17.50
C LYS A 139 15.70 -25.86 -17.39
N ILE A 140 15.91 -24.98 -16.43
CA ILE A 140 17.17 -24.25 -16.27
C ILE A 140 18.27 -25.13 -15.66
N LYS A 141 17.92 -26.10 -14.82
CA LYS A 141 18.88 -27.07 -14.25
C LYS A 141 19.67 -27.82 -15.32
N ASN A 142 19.11 -28.00 -16.52
CA ASN A 142 19.80 -28.64 -17.62
C ASN A 142 20.93 -27.78 -18.23
N TYR A 143 20.87 -26.46 -17.99
CA TYR A 143 21.85 -25.50 -18.53
C TYR A 143 22.77 -24.92 -17.46
N ILE A 144 22.27 -24.78 -16.23
CA ILE A 144 23.01 -24.25 -15.07
C ILE A 144 23.12 -25.36 -14.02
N LYS A 145 24.27 -26.03 -13.98
CA LYS A 145 24.48 -27.23 -13.13
C LYS A 145 24.34 -26.96 -11.64
N ASP A 146 24.74 -25.77 -11.21
CA ASP A 146 24.75 -25.38 -9.78
C ASP A 146 23.52 -24.55 -9.36
N TYR A 147 22.45 -24.57 -10.17
CA TYR A 147 21.22 -23.86 -9.83
C TYR A 147 20.57 -24.42 -8.57
N ASN A 148 20.52 -23.61 -7.53
CA ASN A 148 20.01 -23.95 -6.21
C ASN A 148 18.51 -23.61 -5.99
N ASN A 149 17.75 -23.38 -7.06
CA ASN A 149 16.33 -22.97 -7.06
C ASN A 149 16.10 -21.57 -6.51
N LEU A 150 17.09 -20.71 -6.46
CA LEU A 150 16.97 -19.35 -6.01
C LEU A 150 17.09 -18.37 -7.18
N ILE A 151 16.12 -17.49 -7.26
CA ILE A 151 16.14 -16.36 -8.17
C ILE A 151 16.15 -15.10 -7.33
N LYS A 152 17.16 -14.29 -7.48
CA LYS A 152 17.31 -13.03 -6.79
C LYS A 152 16.97 -11.87 -7.73
N LEU A 153 15.97 -11.10 -7.37
CA LEU A 153 15.62 -9.86 -8.04
C LEU A 153 16.16 -8.70 -7.21
N LYS A 154 16.89 -7.79 -7.85
CA LYS A 154 17.42 -6.58 -7.22
C LYS A 154 16.93 -5.33 -7.93
N GLU A 155 16.92 -4.22 -7.19
CA GLU A 155 16.57 -2.90 -7.71
C GLU A 155 15.27 -2.89 -8.53
N SER A 156 14.30 -3.68 -8.09
CA SER A 156 13.03 -3.81 -8.80
C SER A 156 12.21 -2.53 -8.74
N LYS A 157 11.77 -2.05 -9.90
CA LYS A 157 10.87 -0.90 -10.04
C LYS A 157 9.57 -1.40 -10.63
N LEU A 158 8.50 -1.38 -9.86
CA LEU A 158 7.21 -1.93 -10.24
C LEU A 158 6.15 -0.84 -10.29
N ASN A 159 5.33 -0.89 -11.33
CA ASN A 159 4.09 -0.12 -11.42
C ASN A 159 2.92 -1.10 -11.20
N ILE A 160 2.09 -0.80 -10.23
CA ILE A 160 0.98 -1.66 -9.85
C ILE A 160 -0.31 -0.86 -10.01
N LYS A 161 -1.23 -1.33 -10.85
CA LYS A 161 -2.56 -0.72 -11.02
C LYS A 161 -3.65 -1.70 -10.65
N TYR A 162 -4.54 -1.28 -9.78
CA TYR A 162 -5.75 -2.00 -9.43
C TYR A 162 -6.97 -1.18 -9.86
N LEU A 163 -7.81 -1.76 -10.69
CA LEU A 163 -9.00 -1.12 -11.26
C LEU A 163 -10.26 -1.96 -10.93
N GLY A 164 -10.54 -2.09 -9.65
CA GLY A 164 -11.73 -2.80 -9.14
C GLY A 164 -11.71 -4.32 -9.29
N LYS A 165 -11.44 -4.84 -10.48
CA LYS A 165 -11.34 -6.28 -10.76
C LYS A 165 -10.07 -6.66 -11.53
N LYS A 166 -9.41 -5.69 -12.15
CA LYS A 166 -8.18 -5.88 -12.92
C LYS A 166 -6.99 -5.47 -12.08
N PHE A 167 -6.00 -6.35 -12.04
CA PHE A 167 -4.72 -6.11 -11.41
C PHE A 167 -3.65 -6.18 -12.50
N LEU A 168 -2.91 -5.08 -12.68
CA LEU A 168 -1.86 -4.97 -13.68
C LEU A 168 -0.55 -4.67 -12.95
N ILE A 169 0.49 -5.39 -13.30
CA ILE A 169 1.85 -5.15 -12.81
C ILE A 169 2.75 -5.10 -14.03
N ASP A 170 3.56 -4.06 -14.11
CA ASP A 170 4.68 -3.95 -15.02
C ASP A 170 5.90 -3.43 -14.27
N GLY A 171 7.11 -3.65 -14.82
CA GLY A 171 8.30 -3.17 -14.16
C GLY A 171 9.59 -3.71 -14.73
N THR A 172 10.68 -3.33 -14.07
CA THR A 172 12.04 -3.77 -14.38
C THR A 172 12.73 -4.25 -13.12
N SER A 173 13.66 -5.18 -13.26
CA SER A 173 14.48 -5.72 -12.17
C SER A 173 15.81 -6.23 -12.72
N GLU A 174 16.84 -6.18 -11.91
CA GLU A 174 18.04 -6.97 -12.13
C GLU A 174 17.77 -8.40 -11.66
N PHE A 175 18.19 -9.36 -12.46
CA PHE A 175 17.86 -10.76 -12.28
C PHE A 175 19.15 -11.57 -12.11
N TYR A 176 19.24 -12.33 -11.04
CA TYR A 176 20.37 -13.21 -10.73
C TYR A 176 19.85 -14.62 -10.46
N ILE A 177 20.54 -15.61 -10.97
CA ILE A 177 20.28 -17.04 -10.73
C ILE A 177 21.45 -17.55 -9.90
N GLU A 178 21.15 -18.10 -8.74
CA GLU A 178 22.13 -18.72 -7.82
C GLU A 178 21.88 -20.22 -7.68
#